data_7cebe17a42b3806c878cc0b9eab98351
#
_entry.id   7cebe17a42b3806c878cc0b9eab98351
#
_cell.length_a   1.000
_cell.length_b   1.000
_cell.length_c   1.000
_cell.angle_alpha   90.00
_cell.angle_beta   90.00
_cell.angle_gamma   90.00
#
_symmetry.space_group_name_H-M   'P 1'
#
loop_
_entity.id
_entity.type
_entity.pdbx_description
1 polymer ?
#
loop_
_entity_poly.entity_id
_entity_poly.type
_entity_poly.pdbx_seq_one_letter_code
_entity_poly.pdbx_strand_id
1 'polypeptide(L)'
;DRYRALLDRLTHLTELQAMFRSENGEAEIERTLLGLGFERTDFDRPTSEFSGGWRMRIEIAKLLLSKPDVLLLDEPTNHLDIESIQWLEGFLKSHGNALLLVSHDRAFIDNVTNRTIEISMGKIYDYKVNYSHFVELRKERIEQQMHAYENQQKMIHDTEEFIEKFRYKPTKSVQVQSRIKQLAKIERIEVDEVDN
;
A
#
# COMPACT_ATOMS: atom_id res chain seq x y z
N ASP A 1 23.28 26.54 -10.21
CA ASP A 1 22.25 25.53 -9.85
C ASP A 1 20.83 26.10 -9.71
N ARG A 2 20.65 27.22 -8.95
CA ARG A 2 19.32 27.85 -8.74
C ARG A 2 18.72 28.41 -10.05
N TYR A 3 19.53 28.99 -10.92
CA TYR A 3 19.09 29.54 -12.21
C TYR A 3 18.61 28.41 -13.16
N ARG A 4 19.32 27.29 -13.17
CA ARG A 4 18.96 26.11 -13.97
C ARG A 4 17.63 25.51 -13.51
N ALA A 5 17.43 25.36 -12.19
CA ALA A 5 16.18 24.89 -11.62
C ALA A 5 14.98 25.80 -11.93
N LEU A 6 15.20 27.13 -11.99
CA LEU A 6 14.17 28.11 -12.38
C LEU A 6 13.82 28.01 -13.87
N LEU A 7 14.81 27.79 -14.75
CA LEU A 7 14.58 27.58 -16.17
C LEU A 7 13.81 26.29 -16.42
N ASP A 8 14.21 25.18 -15.78
CA ASP A 8 13.53 23.89 -15.90
C ASP A 8 12.06 24.01 -15.45
N ARG A 9 11.83 24.74 -14.36
CA ARG A 9 10.47 24.99 -13.87
C ARG A 9 9.65 25.88 -14.81
N LEU A 10 10.28 26.91 -15.39
CA LEU A 10 9.62 27.77 -16.38
C LEU A 10 9.25 26.99 -17.64
N THR A 11 10.16 26.16 -18.15
CA THR A 11 9.92 25.30 -19.30
C THR A 11 8.75 24.35 -19.03
N HIS A 12 8.76 23.65 -17.90
CA HIS A 12 7.68 22.77 -17.51
C HIS A 12 6.32 23.49 -17.39
N LEU A 13 6.29 24.66 -16.78
CA LEU A 13 5.06 25.47 -16.67
C LEU A 13 4.56 25.95 -18.04
N THR A 14 5.48 26.28 -18.96
CA THR A 14 5.12 26.71 -20.32
C THR A 14 4.55 25.54 -21.13
N GLU A 15 5.12 24.34 -20.98
CA GLU A 15 4.61 23.10 -21.61
C GLU A 15 3.22 22.75 -21.08
N LEU A 16 3.02 22.80 -19.76
CA LEU A 16 1.70 22.58 -19.13
C LEU A 16 0.68 23.61 -19.66
N GLN A 17 1.06 24.89 -19.72
CA GLN A 17 0.17 25.93 -20.21
C GLN A 17 -0.20 25.73 -21.69
N ALA A 18 0.74 25.29 -22.53
CA ALA A 18 0.49 24.98 -23.93
C ALA A 18 -0.46 23.77 -24.07
N MET A 19 -0.27 22.74 -23.24
CA MET A 19 -1.12 21.54 -23.21
C MET A 19 -2.57 21.88 -22.81
N PHE A 20 -2.76 22.71 -21.79
CA PHE A 20 -4.11 23.12 -21.31
C PHE A 20 -4.81 24.16 -22.21
N ARG A 21 -4.07 24.87 -23.06
CA ARG A 21 -4.66 25.81 -24.03
C ARG A 21 -5.10 25.16 -25.34
N SER A 22 -4.85 23.87 -25.55
CA SER A 22 -5.38 23.14 -26.70
C SER A 22 -6.86 22.80 -26.50
N GLU A 23 -7.67 22.75 -27.58
CA GLU A 23 -9.08 22.28 -27.52
C GLU A 23 -9.21 20.92 -26.82
N ASN A 24 -8.19 20.05 -26.98
CA ASN A 24 -8.13 18.77 -26.29
C ASN A 24 -7.92 18.91 -24.77
N GLY A 25 -7.19 19.94 -24.32
CA GLY A 25 -6.95 20.20 -22.90
C GLY A 25 -8.19 20.62 -22.15
N GLU A 26 -8.99 21.51 -22.73
CA GLU A 26 -10.28 21.95 -22.11
C GLU A 26 -11.26 20.79 -21.99
N ALA A 27 -11.37 19.98 -23.04
CA ALA A 27 -12.23 18.79 -23.02
C ALA A 27 -11.78 17.75 -21.98
N GLU A 28 -10.47 17.61 -21.76
CA GLU A 28 -9.91 16.71 -20.76
C GLU A 28 -10.16 17.22 -19.32
N ILE A 29 -10.03 18.54 -19.10
CA ILE A 29 -10.39 19.20 -17.82
C ILE A 29 -11.87 18.98 -17.53
N GLU A 30 -12.75 19.31 -18.49
CA GLU A 30 -14.19 19.12 -18.35
C GLU A 30 -14.54 17.68 -18.00
N ARG A 31 -14.02 16.71 -18.75
CA ARG A 31 -14.25 15.27 -18.50
C ARG A 31 -13.79 14.84 -17.11
N THR A 32 -12.64 15.32 -16.67
CA THR A 32 -12.08 14.98 -15.35
C THR A 32 -12.93 15.56 -14.23
N LEU A 33 -13.34 16.82 -14.34
CA LEU A 33 -14.18 17.46 -13.35
C LEU A 33 -15.59 16.81 -13.28
N LEU A 34 -16.23 16.57 -14.41
CA LEU A 34 -17.52 15.88 -14.47
C LEU A 34 -17.43 14.48 -13.87
N GLY A 35 -16.35 13.74 -14.15
CA GLY A 35 -16.10 12.41 -13.59
C GLY A 35 -15.91 12.42 -12.07
N LEU A 36 -15.40 13.51 -11.50
CA LEU A 36 -15.29 13.72 -10.06
C LEU A 36 -16.54 14.32 -9.43
N GLY A 37 -17.67 14.39 -10.16
CA GLY A 37 -18.96 14.79 -9.66
C GLY A 37 -19.27 16.30 -9.72
N PHE A 38 -18.41 17.12 -10.36
CA PHE A 38 -18.71 18.53 -10.59
C PHE A 38 -19.75 18.67 -11.70
N GLU A 39 -20.57 19.72 -11.59
CA GLU A 39 -21.46 20.15 -12.66
C GLU A 39 -20.81 21.26 -13.49
N ARG A 40 -21.28 21.46 -14.73
CA ARG A 40 -20.78 22.55 -15.59
C ARG A 40 -20.98 23.94 -14.98
N THR A 41 -22.01 24.10 -14.17
CA THR A 41 -22.31 25.32 -13.39
C THR A 41 -21.26 25.64 -12.32
N ASP A 42 -20.42 24.65 -11.93
CA ASP A 42 -19.40 24.82 -10.94
C ASP A 42 -18.07 25.36 -11.51
N PHE A 43 -17.88 25.29 -12.83
CA PHE A 43 -16.57 25.57 -13.45
C PHE A 43 -16.13 27.02 -13.32
N ASP A 44 -17.08 27.96 -13.28
CA ASP A 44 -16.79 29.39 -13.12
C ASP A 44 -16.82 29.86 -11.66
N ARG A 45 -17.10 28.95 -10.73
CA ARG A 45 -17.16 29.30 -9.29
C ARG A 45 -15.78 29.41 -8.67
N PRO A 46 -15.54 30.39 -7.81
CA PRO A 46 -14.31 30.50 -7.03
C PRO A 46 -14.10 29.26 -6.17
N THR A 47 -12.85 28.73 -6.14
CA THR A 47 -12.52 27.53 -5.35
C THR A 47 -12.73 27.74 -3.84
N SER A 48 -12.76 28.97 -3.36
CA SER A 48 -13.04 29.33 -1.96
C SER A 48 -14.47 29.03 -1.51
N GLU A 49 -15.42 28.93 -2.45
CA GLU A 49 -16.82 28.64 -2.15
C GLU A 49 -17.11 27.14 -1.95
N PHE A 50 -16.16 26.30 -2.29
CA PHE A 50 -16.29 24.85 -2.14
C PHE A 50 -15.93 24.37 -0.73
N SER A 51 -16.66 23.33 -0.27
CA SER A 51 -16.33 22.65 0.99
C SER A 51 -14.97 21.95 0.91
N GLY A 52 -14.44 21.49 2.07
CA GLY A 52 -13.16 20.80 2.13
C GLY A 52 -13.09 19.56 1.24
N GLY A 53 -14.16 18.75 1.20
CA GLY A 53 -14.26 17.56 0.35
C GLY A 53 -14.23 17.91 -1.15
N TRP A 54 -14.96 18.94 -1.56
CA TRP A 54 -14.95 19.40 -2.95
C TRP A 54 -13.58 19.98 -3.35
N ARG A 55 -12.92 20.69 -2.47
CA ARG A 55 -11.54 21.17 -2.73
C ARG A 55 -10.56 20.01 -2.88
N MET A 56 -10.74 18.93 -2.12
CA MET A 56 -9.94 17.71 -2.29
C MET A 56 -10.15 17.09 -3.68
N ARG A 57 -11.39 17.03 -4.18
CA ARG A 57 -11.69 16.59 -5.56
C ARG A 57 -11.01 17.47 -6.62
N ILE A 58 -10.91 18.79 -6.40
CA ILE A 58 -10.17 19.70 -7.29
C ILE A 58 -8.67 19.35 -7.30
N GLU A 59 -8.08 19.08 -6.14
CA GLU A 59 -6.65 18.69 -6.07
C GLU A 59 -6.40 17.33 -6.75
N ILE A 60 -7.32 16.37 -6.59
CA ILE A 60 -7.26 15.10 -7.34
C ILE A 60 -7.33 15.39 -8.85
N ALA A 61 -8.26 16.23 -9.32
CA ALA A 61 -8.34 16.60 -10.74
C ALA A 61 -7.03 17.18 -11.27
N LYS A 62 -6.41 18.12 -10.55
CA LYS A 62 -5.12 18.71 -10.92
C LYS A 62 -4.02 17.66 -11.02
N LEU A 63 -3.98 16.74 -10.07
CA LEU A 63 -3.00 15.67 -10.01
C LEU A 63 -3.14 14.73 -11.22
N LEU A 64 -4.37 14.31 -11.53
CA LEU A 64 -4.67 13.44 -12.67
C LEU A 64 -4.34 14.12 -14.01
N LEU A 65 -4.69 15.39 -14.17
CA LEU A 65 -4.42 16.17 -15.37
C LEU A 65 -2.93 16.45 -15.59
N SER A 66 -2.10 16.42 -14.55
CA SER A 66 -0.65 16.61 -14.67
C SER A 66 0.08 15.41 -15.30
N LYS A 67 -0.61 14.26 -15.44
CA LYS A 67 -0.09 13.01 -16.06
C LYS A 67 1.31 12.62 -15.55
N PRO A 68 1.52 12.50 -14.23
CA PRO A 68 2.83 12.17 -13.68
C PRO A 68 3.24 10.74 -14.04
N ASP A 69 4.55 10.48 -14.13
CA ASP A 69 5.09 9.13 -14.37
C ASP A 69 4.76 8.17 -13.21
N VAL A 70 4.68 8.70 -11.99
CA VAL A 70 4.32 7.96 -10.77
C VAL A 70 3.26 8.73 -10.02
N LEU A 71 2.13 8.09 -9.78
CA LEU A 71 1.00 8.63 -9.03
C LEU A 71 0.97 8.02 -7.63
N LEU A 72 1.01 8.86 -6.61
CA LEU A 72 0.90 8.47 -5.20
C LEU A 72 -0.45 8.94 -4.66
N LEU A 73 -1.32 7.99 -4.28
CA LEU A 73 -2.65 8.29 -3.75
C LEU A 73 -2.78 7.70 -2.34
N ASP A 74 -3.16 8.55 -1.40
CA ASP A 74 -3.48 8.17 -0.02
C ASP A 74 -4.95 8.45 0.24
N GLU A 75 -5.73 7.39 0.49
CA GLU A 75 -7.19 7.42 0.72
C GLU A 75 -7.97 8.27 -0.31
N PRO A 76 -7.80 8.06 -1.62
CA PRO A 76 -8.41 8.93 -2.63
C PRO A 76 -9.93 8.80 -2.72
N THR A 77 -10.52 7.72 -2.19
CA THR A 77 -11.96 7.47 -2.16
C THR A 77 -12.69 8.27 -1.08
N ASN A 78 -11.95 8.81 -0.11
CA ASN A 78 -12.53 9.66 0.92
C ASN A 78 -13.21 10.88 0.28
N HIS A 79 -14.45 11.14 0.66
CA HIS A 79 -15.27 12.25 0.15
C HIS A 79 -15.73 12.12 -1.31
N LEU A 80 -15.55 10.95 -1.95
CA LEU A 80 -16.13 10.64 -3.26
C LEU A 80 -17.45 9.88 -3.08
N ASP A 81 -18.41 10.16 -3.96
CA ASP A 81 -19.60 9.33 -4.13
C ASP A 81 -19.29 8.11 -5.01
N ILE A 82 -20.20 7.15 -5.05
CA ILE A 82 -20.01 5.87 -5.75
C ILE A 82 -19.72 6.09 -7.25
N GLU A 83 -20.37 7.04 -7.88
CA GLU A 83 -20.20 7.34 -9.30
C GLU A 83 -18.78 7.90 -9.58
N SER A 84 -18.33 8.82 -8.74
CA SER A 84 -16.97 9.38 -8.80
C SER A 84 -15.89 8.31 -8.53
N ILE A 85 -16.13 7.37 -7.60
CA ILE A 85 -15.22 6.24 -7.35
C ILE A 85 -15.13 5.35 -8.60
N GLN A 86 -16.24 4.97 -9.20
CA GLN A 86 -16.26 4.14 -10.41
C GLN A 86 -15.56 4.83 -11.59
N TRP A 87 -15.77 6.13 -11.74
CA TRP A 87 -15.07 6.91 -12.74
C TRP A 87 -13.55 6.93 -12.49
N LEU A 88 -13.13 7.17 -11.24
CA LEU A 88 -11.71 7.18 -10.84
C LEU A 88 -11.05 5.81 -11.09
N GLU A 89 -11.73 4.70 -10.76
CA GLU A 89 -11.26 3.35 -11.10
C GLU A 89 -11.01 3.19 -12.60
N GLY A 90 -11.97 3.59 -13.43
CA GLY A 90 -11.85 3.53 -14.89
C GLY A 90 -10.69 4.39 -15.40
N PHE A 91 -10.52 5.58 -14.84
CA PHE A 91 -9.44 6.49 -15.16
C PHE A 91 -8.07 5.87 -14.82
N LEU A 92 -7.89 5.38 -13.59
CA LEU A 92 -6.62 4.78 -13.13
C LEU A 92 -6.25 3.52 -13.91
N LYS A 93 -7.23 2.69 -14.28
CA LYS A 93 -7.00 1.51 -15.13
C LYS A 93 -6.52 1.87 -16.54
N SER A 94 -6.99 3.00 -17.07
CA SER A 94 -6.60 3.47 -18.41
C SER A 94 -5.25 4.20 -18.42
N HIS A 95 -4.78 4.65 -17.25
CA HIS A 95 -3.47 5.31 -17.08
C HIS A 95 -2.36 4.26 -17.05
N GLY A 96 -1.48 4.28 -18.06
CA GLY A 96 -0.36 3.34 -18.16
C GLY A 96 0.81 3.61 -17.21
N ASN A 97 0.69 4.59 -16.30
CA ASN A 97 1.76 5.04 -15.41
C ASN A 97 1.79 4.24 -14.10
N ALA A 98 2.90 4.31 -13.37
CA ALA A 98 3.02 3.64 -12.10
C ALA A 98 2.09 4.29 -11.04
N LEU A 99 1.34 3.45 -10.32
CA LEU A 99 0.45 3.87 -9.25
C LEU A 99 0.88 3.23 -7.92
N LEU A 100 1.03 4.04 -6.89
CA LEU A 100 1.11 3.59 -5.49
C LEU A 100 -0.13 4.10 -4.76
N LEU A 101 -0.92 3.16 -4.25
CA LEU A 101 -2.22 3.42 -3.63
C LEU A 101 -2.22 2.92 -2.20
N VAL A 102 -2.67 3.75 -1.28
CA VAL A 102 -3.07 3.39 0.08
C VAL A 102 -4.57 3.65 0.22
N SER A 103 -5.35 2.65 0.63
CA SER A 103 -6.79 2.81 0.85
C SER A 103 -7.34 1.74 1.80
N HIS A 104 -8.44 2.06 2.47
CA HIS A 104 -9.26 1.11 3.23
C HIS A 104 -10.41 0.51 2.39
N ASP A 105 -10.66 1.04 1.20
CA ASP A 105 -11.66 0.50 0.27
C ASP A 105 -11.10 -0.72 -0.47
N ARG A 106 -11.45 -1.89 0.02
CA ARG A 106 -10.98 -3.18 -0.52
C ARG A 106 -11.40 -3.40 -1.97
N ALA A 107 -12.62 -2.99 -2.33
CA ALA A 107 -13.11 -3.15 -3.69
C ALA A 107 -12.35 -2.25 -4.67
N PHE A 108 -12.10 -1.01 -4.28
CA PHE A 108 -11.30 -0.06 -5.05
C PHE A 108 -9.87 -0.57 -5.26
N ILE A 109 -9.18 -1.01 -4.18
CA ILE A 109 -7.84 -1.58 -4.30
C ILE A 109 -7.83 -2.77 -5.25
N ASP A 110 -8.75 -3.71 -5.07
CA ASP A 110 -8.81 -4.95 -5.86
C ASP A 110 -9.05 -4.68 -7.35
N ASN A 111 -9.87 -3.67 -7.64
CA ASN A 111 -10.17 -3.27 -9.01
C ASN A 111 -9.02 -2.54 -9.71
N VAL A 112 -8.21 -1.77 -8.99
CA VAL A 112 -7.23 -0.84 -9.58
C VAL A 112 -5.81 -1.39 -9.54
N THR A 113 -5.48 -2.24 -8.54
CA THR A 113 -4.11 -2.72 -8.34
C THR A 113 -3.92 -4.16 -8.80
N ASN A 114 -2.68 -4.47 -9.19
CA ASN A 114 -2.26 -5.82 -9.59
C ASN A 114 -1.08 -6.34 -8.74
N ARG A 115 -0.68 -5.59 -7.73
CA ARG A 115 0.42 -5.91 -6.82
C ARG A 115 0.10 -5.33 -5.45
N THR A 116 0.31 -6.13 -4.42
CA THR A 116 0.07 -5.73 -3.03
C THR A 116 1.37 -5.80 -2.22
N ILE A 117 1.67 -4.74 -1.50
CA ILE A 117 2.82 -4.69 -0.59
C ILE A 117 2.29 -4.62 0.84
N GLU A 118 2.65 -5.60 1.64
CA GLU A 118 2.34 -5.65 3.07
C GLU A 118 3.57 -5.27 3.89
N ILE A 119 3.37 -4.41 4.87
CA ILE A 119 4.39 -4.09 5.88
C ILE A 119 3.92 -4.70 7.20
N SER A 120 4.61 -5.74 7.66
CA SER A 120 4.29 -6.44 8.92
C SER A 120 5.55 -6.76 9.70
N MET A 121 5.56 -6.55 11.01
CA MET A 121 6.68 -6.84 11.92
C MET A 121 8.02 -6.27 11.43
N GLY A 122 8.01 -5.06 10.82
CA GLY A 122 9.21 -4.42 10.26
C GLY A 122 9.76 -5.06 9.00
N LYS A 123 9.04 -6.00 8.39
CA LYS A 123 9.38 -6.66 7.12
C LYS A 123 8.42 -6.23 6.02
N ILE A 124 8.91 -6.25 4.78
CA ILE A 124 8.12 -5.97 3.59
C ILE A 124 7.88 -7.29 2.86
N TYR A 125 6.61 -7.57 2.62
CA TYR A 125 6.16 -8.71 1.81
C TYR A 125 5.57 -8.18 0.50
N ASP A 126 6.05 -8.69 -0.60
CA ASP A 126 5.68 -8.26 -1.96
C ASP A 126 4.91 -9.36 -2.67
N TYR A 127 3.63 -9.14 -2.89
CA TYR A 127 2.72 -10.07 -3.57
C TYR A 127 2.37 -9.51 -4.94
N LYS A 128 2.78 -10.20 -6.00
CA LYS A 128 2.46 -9.82 -7.40
C LYS A 128 1.05 -10.26 -7.79
N VAL A 129 0.09 -9.92 -6.94
CA VAL A 129 -1.33 -10.26 -7.09
C VAL A 129 -2.18 -9.09 -6.59
N ASN A 130 -3.46 -9.06 -6.98
CA ASN A 130 -4.45 -8.13 -6.46
C ASN A 130 -4.77 -8.40 -4.98
N TYR A 131 -5.56 -7.52 -4.37
CA TYR A 131 -5.85 -7.57 -2.93
C TYR A 131 -6.57 -8.85 -2.50
N SER A 132 -7.55 -9.34 -3.26
CA SER A 132 -8.30 -10.56 -2.92
C SER A 132 -7.39 -11.77 -2.84
N HIS A 133 -6.53 -11.99 -3.82
CA HIS A 133 -5.57 -13.09 -3.79
C HIS A 133 -4.48 -12.89 -2.72
N PHE A 134 -4.08 -11.64 -2.45
CA PHE A 134 -3.16 -11.34 -1.35
C PHE A 134 -3.73 -11.83 -0.01
N VAL A 135 -5.01 -11.60 0.27
CA VAL A 135 -5.65 -12.04 1.52
C VAL A 135 -5.56 -13.56 1.70
N GLU A 136 -5.75 -14.33 0.62
CA GLU A 136 -5.61 -15.79 0.65
C GLU A 136 -4.16 -16.20 0.93
N LEU A 137 -3.19 -15.65 0.19
CA LEU A 137 -1.78 -15.94 0.37
C LEU A 137 -1.26 -15.51 1.75
N ARG A 138 -1.74 -14.38 2.27
CA ARG A 138 -1.44 -13.92 3.64
C ARG A 138 -1.90 -14.95 4.67
N LYS A 139 -3.12 -15.44 4.52
CA LYS A 139 -3.69 -16.47 5.41
C LYS A 139 -2.84 -17.73 5.41
N GLU A 140 -2.50 -18.26 4.24
CA GLU A 140 -1.62 -19.44 4.11
C GLU A 140 -0.25 -19.21 4.77
N ARG A 141 0.33 -18.03 4.58
CA ARG A 141 1.62 -17.65 5.21
C ARG A 141 1.52 -17.64 6.74
N ILE A 142 0.46 -17.05 7.29
CA ILE A 142 0.23 -16.99 8.74
C ILE A 142 0.02 -18.41 9.30
N GLU A 143 -0.75 -19.26 8.63
CA GLU A 143 -0.95 -20.66 9.03
C GLU A 143 0.39 -21.43 9.06
N GLN A 144 1.23 -21.26 8.04
CA GLN A 144 2.56 -21.88 8.00
C GLN A 144 3.47 -21.36 9.12
N GLN A 145 3.44 -20.04 9.41
CA GLN A 145 4.19 -19.45 10.52
C GLN A 145 3.70 -20.00 11.88
N MET A 146 2.39 -20.15 12.06
CA MET A 146 1.82 -20.71 13.29
C MET A 146 2.26 -22.15 13.50
N HIS A 147 2.17 -23.00 12.48
CA HIS A 147 2.66 -24.39 12.57
C HIS A 147 4.17 -24.47 12.86
N ALA A 148 4.96 -23.61 12.23
CA ALA A 148 6.39 -23.54 12.51
C ALA A 148 6.68 -23.10 13.96
N TYR A 149 5.92 -22.14 14.47
CA TYR A 149 6.00 -21.67 15.85
C TYR A 149 5.63 -22.79 16.84
N GLU A 150 4.48 -23.47 16.62
CA GLU A 150 4.06 -24.58 17.49
C GLU A 150 5.11 -25.69 17.53
N ASN A 151 5.64 -26.09 16.39
CA ASN A 151 6.71 -27.09 16.29
C ASN A 151 7.97 -26.63 17.02
N GLN A 152 8.35 -25.36 16.90
CA GLN A 152 9.48 -24.80 17.61
C GLN A 152 9.24 -24.79 19.15
N GLN A 153 8.05 -24.38 19.59
CA GLN A 153 7.70 -24.38 21.02
C GLN A 153 7.77 -25.78 21.61
N LYS A 154 7.23 -26.77 20.88
CA LYS A 154 7.30 -28.18 21.30
C LYS A 154 8.75 -28.66 21.42
N MET A 155 9.60 -28.37 20.43
CA MET A 155 11.00 -28.73 20.45
C MET A 155 11.76 -28.08 21.62
N ILE A 156 11.45 -26.80 21.90
CA ILE A 156 12.03 -26.08 23.05
C ILE A 156 11.60 -26.76 24.36
N HIS A 157 10.30 -27.01 24.52
CA HIS A 157 9.75 -27.66 25.70
C HIS A 157 10.38 -29.04 25.94
N ASP A 158 10.40 -29.92 24.93
CA ASP A 158 11.00 -31.25 25.03
C ASP A 158 12.50 -31.18 25.39
N THR A 159 13.17 -30.15 24.92
CA THR A 159 14.62 -29.94 25.22
C THR A 159 14.80 -29.43 26.63
N GLU A 160 13.93 -28.53 27.11
CA GLU A 160 13.95 -28.05 28.50
C GLU A 160 13.65 -29.18 29.50
N GLU A 161 12.63 -30.01 29.23
CA GLU A 161 12.31 -31.19 30.03
C GLU A 161 13.52 -32.17 30.11
N PHE A 162 14.15 -32.40 28.96
CA PHE A 162 15.35 -33.25 28.97
C PHE A 162 16.47 -32.67 29.83
N ILE A 163 16.71 -31.36 29.74
CA ILE A 163 17.75 -30.69 30.54
C ILE A 163 17.41 -30.81 32.02
N GLU A 164 16.17 -30.55 32.42
CA GLU A 164 15.74 -30.62 33.82
C GLU A 164 15.86 -32.03 34.38
N LYS A 165 15.37 -33.04 33.65
CA LYS A 165 15.41 -34.46 34.06
C LYS A 165 16.84 -35.00 34.22
N PHE A 166 17.78 -34.52 33.43
CA PHE A 166 19.15 -35.08 33.38
C PHE A 166 20.21 -34.14 33.92
N ARG A 167 19.86 -32.94 34.39
CA ARG A 167 20.79 -31.90 34.87
C ARG A 167 21.82 -32.39 35.88
N TYR A 168 21.41 -33.28 36.76
CA TYR A 168 22.25 -33.79 37.87
C TYR A 168 22.88 -35.16 37.61
N LYS A 169 22.73 -35.75 36.43
CA LYS A 169 23.32 -37.05 36.07
C LYS A 169 24.67 -36.87 35.39
N PRO A 170 25.79 -37.30 36.06
CA PRO A 170 27.15 -37.10 35.50
C PRO A 170 27.31 -37.72 34.11
N THR A 171 26.73 -38.90 33.86
CA THR A 171 26.78 -39.60 32.56
C THR A 171 26.08 -38.87 31.41
N LYS A 172 25.26 -37.86 31.68
CA LYS A 172 24.52 -37.08 30.71
C LYS A 172 25.00 -35.64 30.60
N SER A 173 26.01 -35.23 31.36
CA SER A 173 26.46 -33.84 31.44
C SER A 173 26.83 -33.23 30.07
N VAL A 174 27.53 -33.96 29.23
CA VAL A 174 27.90 -33.49 27.87
C VAL A 174 26.66 -33.26 27.00
N GLN A 175 25.68 -34.16 27.06
CA GLN A 175 24.45 -34.03 26.28
C GLN A 175 23.60 -32.84 26.78
N VAL A 176 23.52 -32.66 28.10
CA VAL A 176 22.82 -31.52 28.71
C VAL A 176 23.47 -30.19 28.28
N GLN A 177 24.78 -30.07 28.37
CA GLN A 177 25.51 -28.89 27.95
C GLN A 177 25.32 -28.58 26.45
N SER A 178 25.33 -29.61 25.61
CA SER A 178 25.09 -29.47 24.17
C SER A 178 23.66 -28.90 23.92
N ARG A 179 22.66 -29.43 24.60
CA ARG A 179 21.24 -28.95 24.43
C ARG A 179 21.04 -27.53 24.98
N ILE A 180 21.66 -27.15 26.08
CA ILE A 180 21.65 -25.76 26.57
C ILE A 180 22.22 -24.81 25.52
N LYS A 181 23.38 -25.19 24.93
CA LYS A 181 23.95 -24.37 23.83
C LYS A 181 23.10 -24.30 22.59
N GLN A 182 22.33 -25.35 22.27
CA GLN A 182 21.38 -25.35 21.18
C GLN A 182 20.22 -24.38 21.47
N LEU A 183 19.60 -24.47 22.66
CA LEU A 183 18.54 -23.54 23.05
C LEU A 183 18.97 -22.07 23.01
N ALA A 184 20.18 -21.78 23.45
CA ALA A 184 20.72 -20.41 23.46
C ALA A 184 20.95 -19.83 22.04
N LYS A 185 20.99 -20.69 21.00
CA LYS A 185 21.18 -20.27 19.61
C LYS A 185 19.88 -20.22 18.80
N ILE A 186 18.75 -20.65 19.38
CA ILE A 186 17.48 -20.67 18.66
C ILE A 186 16.96 -19.23 18.53
N GLU A 187 16.80 -18.78 17.30
CA GLU A 187 16.02 -17.60 16.98
C GLU A 187 14.52 -17.95 17.12
N ARG A 188 13.85 -17.26 18.02
CA ARG A 188 12.41 -17.50 18.26
C ARG A 188 11.60 -17.01 17.07
N ILE A 189 10.69 -17.87 16.59
CA ILE A 189 9.75 -17.51 15.53
C ILE A 189 8.73 -16.55 16.13
N GLU A 190 8.57 -15.41 15.50
CA GLU A 190 7.50 -14.45 15.76
C GLU A 190 6.38 -14.71 14.75
N VAL A 191 5.14 -14.69 15.22
CA VAL A 191 3.96 -14.89 14.37
C VAL A 191 3.29 -13.54 14.19
N ASP A 192 2.91 -13.21 12.95
CA ASP A 192 2.15 -12.01 12.65
C ASP A 192 0.79 -12.03 13.37
N GLU A 193 0.36 -10.87 13.85
CA GLU A 193 -0.97 -10.74 14.46
C GLU A 193 -2.05 -11.05 13.42
N VAL A 194 -3.00 -11.88 13.83
CA VAL A 194 -4.21 -12.12 13.03
C VAL A 194 -5.13 -10.93 13.27
N ASP A 195 -5.30 -10.07 12.28
CA ASP A 195 -6.31 -9.03 12.31
C ASP A 195 -7.69 -9.67 12.45
N ASN A 196 -8.36 -9.39 13.56
CA ASN A 196 -9.74 -9.81 13.84
C ASN A 196 -10.74 -8.90 13.13
#